data_74a7c5e3207f4389da32765bcd25488e
#
_entry.id   74a7c5e3207f4389da32765bcd25488e
#
_cell.length_a   1.000
_cell.length_b   1.000
_cell.length_c   1.000
_cell.angle_alpha   90.00
_cell.angle_beta   90.00
_cell.angle_gamma   90.00
#
_symmetry.space_group_name_H-M   'P 1'
#
loop_
_entity.id
_entity.type
_entity.pdbx_description
1 polymer ?
#
loop_
_entity_poly.entity_id
_entity_poly.type
_entity_poly.pdbx_seq_one_letter_code
_entity_poly.pdbx_strand_id
1 'polypeptide(L)'
;HRGITWPQRFHVTLCGEQRDSILEVNLTDSLCTLPLPFPVRYILPNTDGRGYGLFIPDSHTLPWLLAHWQETADDTAREALLMLLYENYQAKHFTDEEWSSSLLTGLSKEKNPLIASTIIGYLGNPLRTLAFEKKQEMEEAMFRLSETHAIPSCRIQLLRSLIQNATSDRSLQKLYSIWTNQSGKQLNERDYTTLAYILSLRMPEQSKTLLTTQRQRLKNPDRLREFDFISRAVTPDTLELDALFRSLMLAENRRIEPWTATALSYLNHPARESYSIKYIRPALEALLDVQRTGDIFFPKNWVNALLSQHRSPEAYREVEAFFAAHPDYPVLLKNKILQAAYPLYRANKQK
;
A
#
# COMPACT_ATOMS: atom_id res chain seq x y z
N HIS A 1 21.96 6.31 -13.60
CA HIS A 1 22.61 7.56 -13.18
C HIS A 1 22.93 8.37 -14.44
N ARG A 2 22.31 9.54 -14.61
CA ARG A 2 22.58 10.41 -15.78
C ARG A 2 23.77 11.38 -15.56
N GLY A 3 24.51 11.22 -14.42
CA GLY A 3 25.62 12.12 -14.07
C GLY A 3 25.21 13.58 -13.81
N ILE A 4 23.92 13.84 -13.60
CA ILE A 4 23.39 15.21 -13.36
C ILE A 4 23.16 15.34 -11.86
N THR A 5 23.79 16.32 -11.24
CA THR A 5 23.48 16.78 -9.88
C THR A 5 22.36 17.84 -9.96
N TRP A 6 21.38 17.71 -9.08
CA TRP A 6 20.28 18.68 -8.96
C TRP A 6 20.54 19.54 -7.73
N PRO A 7 20.73 20.86 -7.89
CA PRO A 7 20.84 21.75 -6.74
C PRO A 7 19.59 21.63 -5.86
N GLN A 8 19.79 21.47 -4.56
CA GLN A 8 18.74 21.33 -3.58
C GLN A 8 18.95 22.25 -2.40
N ARG A 9 17.85 22.69 -1.80
CA ARG A 9 17.83 23.51 -0.59
C ARG A 9 16.86 22.91 0.40
N PHE A 10 17.33 22.53 1.56
CA PHE A 10 16.55 21.87 2.61
C PHE A 10 17.14 22.14 3.99
N HIS A 11 16.37 21.80 5.05
CA HIS A 11 16.82 21.96 6.41
C HIS A 11 17.37 20.66 6.99
N VAL A 12 18.38 20.82 7.84
CA VAL A 12 18.94 19.78 8.70
C VAL A 12 18.80 20.23 10.13
N THR A 13 18.19 19.39 11.00
CA THR A 13 18.14 19.65 12.42
C THR A 13 19.31 18.97 13.12
N LEU A 14 20.08 19.75 13.85
CA LEU A 14 21.19 19.29 14.71
C LEU A 14 20.68 19.17 16.13
N CYS A 15 20.64 17.94 16.67
CA CYS A 15 20.21 17.69 18.04
C CYS A 15 21.42 17.56 18.96
N GLY A 16 21.57 18.47 19.93
CA GLY A 16 22.61 18.45 20.93
C GLY A 16 22.11 17.97 22.29
N GLU A 17 22.97 18.05 23.32
CA GLU A 17 22.54 17.72 24.70
C GLU A 17 21.68 18.78 25.36
N GLN A 18 21.97 20.04 25.07
CA GLN A 18 21.33 21.18 25.73
C GLN A 18 20.47 22.03 24.81
N ARG A 19 20.67 21.89 23.51
CA ARG A 19 19.93 22.66 22.50
C ARG A 19 19.94 21.98 21.15
N ASP A 20 18.93 22.29 20.37
CA ASP A 20 18.85 21.95 18.94
C ASP A 20 19.09 23.19 18.08
N SER A 21 19.47 22.99 16.84
CA SER A 21 19.60 24.05 15.85
C SER A 21 19.19 23.55 14.47
N ILE A 22 18.61 24.43 13.69
CA ILE A 22 18.26 24.16 12.29
C ILE A 22 19.27 24.85 11.39
N LEU A 23 19.89 24.09 10.52
CA LEU A 23 20.76 24.62 9.46
C LEU A 23 20.10 24.48 8.10
N GLU A 24 20.20 25.53 7.31
CA GLU A 24 19.85 25.47 5.90
C GLU A 24 21.02 24.90 5.10
N VAL A 25 20.76 23.87 4.30
CA VAL A 25 21.71 23.25 3.40
C VAL A 25 21.42 23.70 1.97
N ASN A 26 22.41 24.24 1.30
CA ASN A 26 22.39 24.49 -0.14
C ASN A 26 23.34 23.48 -0.81
N LEU A 27 22.78 22.36 -1.26
CA LEU A 27 23.52 21.31 -1.94
C LEU A 27 23.57 21.65 -3.44
N THR A 28 24.67 22.28 -3.87
CA THR A 28 24.89 22.65 -5.28
C THR A 28 25.84 21.70 -5.99
N ASP A 29 26.55 20.86 -5.23
CA ASP A 29 27.53 19.90 -5.72
C ASP A 29 27.29 18.53 -5.08
N SER A 30 28.14 17.56 -5.40
CA SER A 30 28.11 16.20 -4.86
C SER A 30 28.42 16.12 -3.36
N LEU A 31 29.05 17.16 -2.80
CA LEU A 31 29.44 17.26 -1.39
C LEU A 31 29.13 18.65 -0.85
N CYS A 32 28.56 18.71 0.35
CA CYS A 32 28.42 19.92 1.14
C CYS A 32 28.95 19.67 2.54
N THR A 33 29.87 20.51 3.00
CA THR A 33 30.41 20.44 4.37
C THR A 33 29.82 21.59 5.18
N LEU A 34 29.27 21.26 6.36
CA LEU A 34 28.66 22.23 7.25
C LEU A 34 29.43 22.30 8.56
N PRO A 35 29.72 23.50 9.10
CA PRO A 35 30.31 23.64 10.43
C PRO A 35 29.29 23.25 11.49
N LEU A 36 29.69 22.45 12.49
CA LEU A 36 28.85 22.15 13.65
C LEU A 36 29.04 23.24 14.72
N PRO A 37 27.98 23.96 15.11
CA PRO A 37 28.08 25.08 16.07
C PRO A 37 28.26 24.62 17.53
N PHE A 38 28.05 23.32 17.82
CA PHE A 38 28.17 22.68 19.14
C PHE A 38 28.33 21.16 18.97
N PRO A 39 28.67 20.40 20.02
CA PRO A 39 28.64 18.94 19.98
C PRO A 39 27.26 18.39 19.66
N VAL A 40 27.12 17.65 18.55
CA VAL A 40 25.86 17.14 18.04
C VAL A 40 25.76 15.65 18.34
N ARG A 41 24.60 15.22 18.86
CA ARG A 41 24.27 13.81 19.12
C ARG A 41 23.63 13.15 17.89
N TYR A 42 22.66 13.84 17.26
CA TYR A 42 21.90 13.32 16.14
C TYR A 42 21.76 14.40 15.05
N ILE A 43 21.80 13.97 13.80
CA ILE A 43 21.65 14.83 12.62
C ILE A 43 20.43 14.36 11.85
N LEU A 44 19.36 15.17 11.85
CA LEU A 44 18.10 14.85 11.20
C LEU A 44 18.04 15.58 9.86
N PRO A 45 18.26 14.90 8.72
CA PRO A 45 18.23 15.54 7.42
C PRO A 45 16.81 15.79 6.94
N ASN A 46 16.64 16.81 6.09
CA ASN A 46 15.39 17.12 5.39
C ASN A 46 14.18 17.32 6.30
N THR A 47 14.36 18.01 7.44
CA THR A 47 13.27 18.20 8.43
C THR A 47 12.17 19.17 7.96
N ASP A 48 12.37 19.92 6.87
CA ASP A 48 11.35 20.72 6.21
C ASP A 48 10.66 19.98 5.03
N GLY A 49 11.09 18.77 4.71
CA GLY A 49 10.52 17.95 3.64
C GLY A 49 10.78 18.47 2.21
N ARG A 50 11.65 19.48 2.02
CA ARG A 50 11.88 20.10 0.72
C ARG A 50 12.90 19.40 -0.17
N GLY A 51 13.81 18.64 0.44
CA GLY A 51 14.81 17.87 -0.29
C GLY A 51 14.17 16.68 -1.00
N TYR A 52 14.66 16.40 -2.21
CA TYR A 52 14.20 15.27 -3.03
C TYR A 52 15.29 14.20 -3.13
N GLY A 53 15.02 13.02 -2.61
CA GLY A 53 15.92 11.88 -2.66
C GLY A 53 15.82 11.00 -1.42
N LEU A 54 16.57 9.91 -1.42
CA LEU A 54 16.73 9.06 -0.25
C LEU A 54 17.78 9.67 0.68
N PHE A 55 17.33 10.21 1.81
CA PHE A 55 18.20 10.68 2.87
C PHE A 55 18.50 9.53 3.84
N ILE A 56 19.76 9.18 3.96
CA ILE A 56 20.21 8.10 4.85
C ILE A 56 20.96 8.75 6.03
N PRO A 57 20.36 8.81 7.24
CA PRO A 57 21.08 9.22 8.44
C PRO A 57 22.26 8.28 8.73
N ASP A 58 23.22 8.76 9.53
CA ASP A 58 24.31 7.92 9.99
C ASP A 58 23.81 6.73 10.85
N SER A 59 24.71 5.75 11.07
CA SER A 59 24.39 4.49 11.77
C SER A 59 23.98 4.67 13.25
N HIS A 60 24.26 5.83 13.85
CA HIS A 60 23.83 6.17 15.20
C HIS A 60 22.47 6.89 15.21
N THR A 61 22.29 7.82 14.27
CA THR A 61 21.05 8.63 14.17
C THR A 61 19.86 7.80 13.72
N LEU A 62 20.00 6.91 12.72
CA LEU A 62 18.86 6.21 12.13
C LEU A 62 18.09 5.32 13.13
N PRO A 63 18.75 4.45 13.97
CA PRO A 63 18.03 3.66 14.99
C PRO A 63 17.38 4.52 16.05
N TRP A 64 18.05 5.60 16.48
CA TRP A 64 17.47 6.55 17.43
C TRP A 64 16.22 7.21 16.84
N LEU A 65 16.30 7.69 15.60
CA LEU A 65 15.19 8.35 14.93
C LEU A 65 13.99 7.40 14.77
N LEU A 66 14.23 6.13 14.43
CA LEU A 66 13.16 5.13 14.34
C LEU A 66 12.37 4.97 15.66
N ALA A 67 13.04 5.13 16.78
CA ALA A 67 12.42 5.04 18.11
C ALA A 67 11.78 6.35 18.59
N HIS A 68 12.21 7.53 18.09
CA HIS A 68 11.89 8.83 18.70
C HIS A 68 11.23 9.86 17.75
N TRP A 69 11.05 9.58 16.45
CA TRP A 69 10.49 10.53 15.47
C TRP A 69 9.15 11.14 15.92
N GLN A 70 8.32 10.36 16.60
CA GLN A 70 7.01 10.76 17.13
C GLN A 70 7.09 11.81 18.26
N GLU A 71 8.28 12.07 18.82
CA GLU A 71 8.51 13.05 19.86
C GLU A 71 8.80 14.45 19.29
N THR A 72 9.00 14.55 17.97
CA THR A 72 9.21 15.82 17.27
C THR A 72 7.96 16.68 17.37
N ALA A 73 8.10 17.88 17.98
CA ALA A 73 6.96 18.74 18.28
C ALA A 73 6.35 19.40 17.05
N ASP A 74 7.18 19.80 16.07
CA ASP A 74 6.73 20.41 14.82
C ASP A 74 6.12 19.35 13.90
N ASP A 75 4.87 19.57 13.47
CA ASP A 75 4.12 18.63 12.64
C ASP A 75 4.77 18.42 11.25
N THR A 76 5.34 19.47 10.65
CA THR A 76 6.00 19.37 9.34
C THR A 76 7.26 18.53 9.44
N ALA A 77 8.08 18.78 10.46
CA ALA A 77 9.30 18.00 10.68
C ALA A 77 8.95 16.55 11.03
N ARG A 78 7.92 16.31 11.84
CA ARG A 78 7.47 14.96 12.22
C ARG A 78 7.00 14.16 11.02
N GLU A 79 6.21 14.77 10.10
CA GLU A 79 5.79 14.13 8.85
C GLU A 79 6.99 13.88 7.92
N ALA A 80 7.90 14.85 7.78
CA ALA A 80 9.10 14.71 6.95
C ALA A 80 10.01 13.57 7.45
N LEU A 81 10.18 13.44 8.77
CA LEU A 81 10.94 12.35 9.38
C LEU A 81 10.26 10.99 9.23
N LEU A 82 8.93 10.94 9.34
CA LEU A 82 8.15 9.73 9.05
C LEU A 82 8.32 9.28 7.60
N MET A 83 8.28 10.21 6.64
CA MET A 83 8.53 9.92 5.22
C MET A 83 9.97 9.45 4.99
N LEU A 84 10.96 10.09 5.62
CA LEU A 84 12.37 9.67 5.56
C LEU A 84 12.54 8.24 6.09
N LEU A 85 11.92 7.92 7.21
CA LEU A 85 11.95 6.56 7.76
C LEU A 85 11.26 5.55 6.84
N TYR A 86 10.14 5.91 6.21
CA TYR A 86 9.48 5.07 5.23
C TYR A 86 10.39 4.75 4.04
N GLU A 87 11.12 5.73 3.50
CA GLU A 87 12.08 5.51 2.40
C GLU A 87 13.25 4.61 2.86
N ASN A 88 13.76 4.78 4.08
CA ASN A 88 14.79 3.91 4.65
C ASN A 88 14.27 2.48 4.91
N TYR A 89 13.01 2.31 5.35
CA TYR A 89 12.35 1.01 5.41
C TYR A 89 12.25 0.38 4.01
N GLN A 90 11.84 1.17 3.02
CA GLN A 90 11.80 0.74 1.64
C GLN A 90 13.19 0.34 1.11
N ALA A 91 14.28 0.95 1.59
CA ALA A 91 15.66 0.60 1.30
C ALA A 91 16.21 -0.57 2.14
N LYS A 92 15.39 -1.17 3.02
CA LYS A 92 15.73 -2.30 3.91
C LYS A 92 16.80 -1.99 4.94
N HIS A 93 16.85 -0.76 5.45
CA HIS A 93 17.76 -0.38 6.52
C HIS A 93 17.28 -0.84 7.90
N PHE A 94 16.02 -1.28 8.03
CA PHE A 94 15.44 -1.92 9.21
C PHE A 94 14.34 -2.89 8.82
N THR A 95 13.96 -3.74 9.76
CA THR A 95 13.06 -4.87 9.57
C THR A 95 11.58 -4.46 9.59
N ASP A 96 10.70 -5.37 9.14
CA ASP A 96 9.25 -5.21 9.23
C ASP A 96 8.78 -5.09 10.69
N GLU A 97 9.43 -5.80 11.63
CA GLU A 97 9.09 -5.74 13.05
C GLU A 97 9.45 -4.39 13.66
N GLU A 98 10.65 -3.89 13.40
CA GLU A 98 11.10 -2.57 13.88
C GLU A 98 10.20 -1.46 13.32
N TRP A 99 9.88 -1.52 12.01
CA TRP A 99 9.02 -0.54 11.37
C TRP A 99 7.60 -0.57 11.93
N SER A 100 6.97 -1.75 12.02
CA SER A 100 5.61 -1.88 12.54
C SER A 100 5.50 -1.43 14.00
N SER A 101 6.50 -1.73 14.83
CA SER A 101 6.56 -1.29 16.23
C SER A 101 6.65 0.24 16.33
N SER A 102 7.52 0.86 15.53
CA SER A 102 7.66 2.31 15.46
C SER A 102 6.36 3.00 15.02
N LEU A 103 5.70 2.48 13.97
CA LEU A 103 4.43 3.00 13.48
C LEU A 103 3.31 2.90 14.53
N LEU A 104 3.16 1.76 15.21
CA LEU A 104 2.13 1.57 16.22
C LEU A 104 2.36 2.48 17.43
N THR A 105 3.63 2.65 17.84
CA THR A 105 4.01 3.57 18.92
C THR A 105 3.69 5.01 18.52
N GLY A 106 4.07 5.44 17.33
CA GLY A 106 3.77 6.76 16.80
C GLY A 106 2.27 7.01 16.71
N LEU A 107 1.51 6.08 16.13
CA LEU A 107 0.07 6.20 15.98
C LEU A 107 -0.65 6.36 17.33
N SER A 108 -0.22 5.63 18.36
CA SER A 108 -0.82 5.71 19.69
C SER A 108 -0.70 7.09 20.36
N LYS A 109 0.30 7.87 19.95
CA LYS A 109 0.61 9.21 20.50
C LYS A 109 0.16 10.35 19.57
N GLU A 110 -0.07 10.07 18.28
CA GLU A 110 -0.30 11.09 17.26
C GLU A 110 -1.64 11.81 17.46
N LYS A 111 -1.60 13.13 17.36
CA LYS A 111 -2.74 14.04 17.52
C LYS A 111 -3.13 14.73 16.21
N ASN A 112 -2.23 14.78 15.24
CA ASN A 112 -2.52 15.33 13.92
C ASN A 112 -3.19 14.25 13.04
N PRO A 113 -4.45 14.47 12.57
CA PRO A 113 -5.18 13.47 11.79
C PRO A 113 -4.55 13.15 10.44
N LEU A 114 -3.78 14.08 9.85
CA LEU A 114 -3.10 13.85 8.58
C LEU A 114 -1.91 12.91 8.76
N ILE A 115 -1.06 13.18 9.74
CA ILE A 115 0.08 12.30 10.08
C ILE A 115 -0.41 10.92 10.51
N ALA A 116 -1.46 10.85 11.34
CA ALA A 116 -2.07 9.58 11.71
C ALA A 116 -2.60 8.79 10.49
N SER A 117 -3.16 9.49 9.51
CA SER A 117 -3.59 8.86 8.24
C SER A 117 -2.41 8.30 7.44
N THR A 118 -1.29 9.02 7.38
CA THR A 118 -0.04 8.55 6.74
C THR A 118 0.49 7.30 7.45
N ILE A 119 0.56 7.32 8.79
CA ILE A 119 0.97 6.15 9.58
C ILE A 119 0.10 4.93 9.25
N ILE A 120 -1.24 5.09 9.26
CA ILE A 120 -2.19 4.01 8.95
C ILE A 120 -1.97 3.48 7.51
N GLY A 121 -1.67 4.37 6.56
CA GLY A 121 -1.33 3.99 5.20
C GLY A 121 -0.08 3.10 5.11
N TYR A 122 0.92 3.37 5.95
CA TYR A 122 2.16 2.59 5.97
C TYR A 122 2.03 1.23 6.68
N LEU A 123 1.07 1.06 7.62
CA LEU A 123 0.87 -0.19 8.36
C LEU A 123 0.54 -1.39 7.44
N GLY A 124 -0.06 -1.16 6.28
CA GLY A 124 -0.37 -2.23 5.33
C GLY A 124 0.86 -2.94 4.73
N ASN A 125 2.02 -2.29 4.71
CA ASN A 125 3.23 -2.87 4.12
C ASN A 125 3.82 -4.01 4.98
N PRO A 126 4.15 -3.80 6.28
CA PRO A 126 4.68 -4.86 7.13
C PRO A 126 3.67 -6.00 7.37
N LEU A 127 2.37 -5.74 7.38
CA LEU A 127 1.36 -6.79 7.53
C LEU A 127 1.45 -7.89 6.46
N ARG A 128 2.02 -7.62 5.31
CA ARG A 128 2.17 -8.62 4.23
C ARG A 128 3.33 -9.58 4.46
N THR A 129 4.37 -9.14 5.12
CA THR A 129 5.69 -9.80 5.21
C THR A 129 6.06 -10.27 6.60
N LEU A 130 5.43 -9.74 7.66
CA LEU A 130 5.62 -10.17 9.04
C LEU A 130 5.35 -11.68 9.22
N ALA A 131 6.14 -12.31 10.09
CA ALA A 131 5.86 -13.67 10.58
C ALA A 131 4.48 -13.76 11.23
N PHE A 132 3.89 -14.97 11.24
CA PHE A 132 2.50 -15.18 11.62
C PHE A 132 2.14 -14.60 13.00
N GLU A 133 2.98 -14.87 14.03
CA GLU A 133 2.75 -14.42 15.40
C GLU A 133 2.81 -12.88 15.49
N LYS A 134 3.82 -12.27 14.86
CA LYS A 134 3.99 -10.81 14.83
C LYS A 134 2.87 -10.10 14.07
N LYS A 135 2.41 -10.72 13.00
CA LYS A 135 1.25 -10.23 12.24
C LYS A 135 0.00 -10.23 13.10
N GLN A 136 -0.27 -11.30 13.83
CA GLN A 136 -1.41 -11.40 14.74
C GLN A 136 -1.34 -10.33 15.85
N GLU A 137 -0.17 -10.15 16.49
CA GLU A 137 0.05 -9.10 17.49
C GLU A 137 -0.26 -7.71 16.93
N MET A 138 0.20 -7.43 15.71
CA MET A 138 -0.02 -6.17 15.03
C MET A 138 -1.51 -5.96 14.68
N GLU A 139 -2.18 -6.97 14.14
CA GLU A 139 -3.61 -6.93 13.83
C GLU A 139 -4.45 -6.66 15.10
N GLU A 140 -4.11 -7.31 16.23
CA GLU A 140 -4.76 -7.07 17.53
C GLU A 140 -4.54 -5.65 18.05
N ALA A 141 -3.32 -5.11 17.90
CA ALA A 141 -3.02 -3.73 18.27
C ALA A 141 -3.82 -2.74 17.43
N MET A 142 -3.93 -2.98 16.11
CA MET A 142 -4.75 -2.14 15.22
C MET A 142 -6.23 -2.23 15.57
N PHE A 143 -6.76 -3.39 15.95
CA PHE A 143 -8.15 -3.51 16.43
C PHE A 143 -8.37 -2.70 17.71
N ARG A 144 -7.47 -2.78 18.70
CA ARG A 144 -7.57 -1.96 19.91
C ARG A 144 -7.60 -0.47 19.57
N LEU A 145 -6.68 -0.01 18.71
CA LEU A 145 -6.64 1.39 18.29
C LEU A 145 -7.89 1.80 17.48
N SER A 146 -8.48 0.90 16.69
CA SER A 146 -9.73 1.18 15.97
C SER A 146 -10.93 1.42 16.91
N GLU A 147 -10.85 0.96 18.15
CA GLU A 147 -11.87 1.17 19.16
C GLU A 147 -11.55 2.37 20.07
N THR A 148 -10.26 2.62 20.38
CA THR A 148 -9.83 3.52 21.45
C THR A 148 -9.11 4.78 21.00
N HIS A 149 -8.64 4.87 19.75
CA HIS A 149 -7.86 6.03 19.28
C HIS A 149 -8.63 7.35 19.49
N ALA A 150 -7.94 8.39 19.96
CA ALA A 150 -8.57 9.67 20.29
C ALA A 150 -9.24 10.32 19.05
N ILE A 151 -8.63 10.19 17.88
CA ILE A 151 -9.12 10.76 16.62
C ILE A 151 -10.16 9.82 15.97
N PRO A 152 -11.45 10.21 15.86
CA PRO A 152 -12.49 9.32 15.30
C PRO A 152 -12.24 8.86 13.87
N SER A 153 -11.67 9.74 13.02
CA SER A 153 -11.35 9.38 11.63
C SER A 153 -10.27 8.28 11.54
N CYS A 154 -9.36 8.20 12.50
CA CYS A 154 -8.35 7.16 12.56
C CYS A 154 -8.97 5.80 12.90
N ARG A 155 -9.99 5.75 13.76
CA ARG A 155 -10.67 4.50 14.11
C ARG A 155 -11.25 3.80 12.89
N ILE A 156 -11.95 4.56 12.04
CA ILE A 156 -12.54 3.98 10.81
C ILE A 156 -11.45 3.63 9.78
N GLN A 157 -10.39 4.44 9.66
CA GLN A 157 -9.29 4.14 8.74
C GLN A 157 -8.55 2.87 9.15
N LEU A 158 -8.31 2.67 10.45
CA LEU A 158 -7.72 1.43 10.99
C LEU A 158 -8.58 0.22 10.69
N LEU A 159 -9.90 0.32 10.91
CA LEU A 159 -10.82 -0.78 10.61
C LEU A 159 -10.84 -1.09 9.11
N ARG A 160 -10.83 -0.08 8.24
CA ARG A 160 -10.70 -0.26 6.78
C ARG A 160 -9.37 -0.88 6.39
N SER A 161 -8.27 -0.50 7.05
CA SER A 161 -6.95 -1.12 6.83
C SER A 161 -6.95 -2.59 7.24
N LEU A 162 -7.57 -2.93 8.37
CA LEU A 162 -7.76 -4.32 8.81
C LEU A 162 -8.62 -5.12 7.82
N ILE A 163 -9.72 -4.56 7.33
CA ILE A 163 -10.55 -5.20 6.29
C ILE A 163 -9.71 -5.61 5.09
N GLN A 164 -8.82 -4.73 4.63
CA GLN A 164 -8.00 -5.00 3.44
C GLN A 164 -6.83 -5.96 3.69
N ASN A 165 -6.22 -5.93 4.87
CA ASN A 165 -4.90 -6.52 5.09
C ASN A 165 -4.87 -7.66 6.12
N ALA A 166 -5.88 -7.80 6.99
CA ALA A 166 -5.89 -8.85 8.00
C ALA A 166 -5.95 -10.25 7.38
N THR A 167 -5.17 -11.17 7.98
CA THR A 167 -5.03 -12.54 7.49
C THR A 167 -5.07 -13.59 8.58
N SER A 168 -4.92 -13.20 9.87
CA SER A 168 -5.01 -14.18 10.96
C SER A 168 -6.44 -14.64 11.16
N ASP A 169 -6.63 -15.92 11.49
CA ASP A 169 -7.95 -16.51 11.71
C ASP A 169 -8.76 -15.73 12.74
N ARG A 170 -8.12 -15.30 13.83
CA ARG A 170 -8.76 -14.50 14.88
C ARG A 170 -9.31 -13.18 14.34
N SER A 171 -8.53 -12.50 13.53
CA SER A 171 -8.94 -11.23 12.90
C SER A 171 -10.04 -11.46 11.88
N LEU A 172 -9.95 -12.51 11.06
CA LEU A 172 -10.99 -12.86 10.10
C LEU A 172 -12.32 -13.20 10.79
N GLN A 173 -12.29 -13.96 11.89
CA GLN A 173 -13.49 -14.26 12.69
C GLN A 173 -14.09 -12.98 13.30
N LYS A 174 -13.27 -12.06 13.82
CA LYS A 174 -13.74 -10.76 14.33
C LYS A 174 -14.38 -9.93 13.21
N LEU A 175 -13.75 -9.86 12.03
CA LEU A 175 -14.29 -9.17 10.87
C LEU A 175 -15.60 -9.83 10.37
N TYR A 176 -15.67 -11.15 10.35
CA TYR A 176 -16.89 -11.88 10.01
C TYR A 176 -18.03 -11.58 10.99
N SER A 177 -17.74 -11.53 12.29
CA SER A 177 -18.71 -11.11 13.30
C SER A 177 -19.20 -9.68 13.11
N ILE A 178 -18.27 -8.74 12.80
CA ILE A 178 -18.63 -7.35 12.49
C ILE A 178 -19.56 -7.29 11.28
N TRP A 179 -19.26 -8.05 10.22
CA TRP A 179 -20.09 -8.11 9.01
C TRP A 179 -21.47 -8.72 9.27
N THR A 180 -21.52 -9.84 9.99
CA THR A 180 -22.77 -10.56 10.31
C THR A 180 -23.72 -9.71 11.12
N ASN A 181 -23.21 -9.12 12.21
CA ASN A 181 -24.00 -8.35 13.18
C ASN A 181 -24.17 -6.86 12.78
N GLN A 182 -23.55 -6.41 11.68
CA GLN A 182 -23.49 -5.01 11.28
C GLN A 182 -23.07 -4.08 12.43
N SER A 183 -22.14 -4.57 13.26
CA SER A 183 -21.73 -3.91 14.50
C SER A 183 -20.66 -2.85 14.33
N GLY A 184 -20.12 -2.67 13.12
CA GLY A 184 -19.14 -1.62 12.79
C GLY A 184 -19.84 -0.26 12.67
N LYS A 185 -20.08 0.42 13.79
CA LYS A 185 -20.88 1.67 13.88
C LYS A 185 -20.44 2.78 12.93
N GLN A 186 -19.21 2.75 12.45
CA GLN A 186 -18.65 3.78 11.55
C GLN A 186 -18.56 3.29 10.10
N LEU A 187 -18.85 2.02 9.82
CA LEU A 187 -18.81 1.45 8.48
C LEU A 187 -20.09 1.82 7.71
N ASN A 188 -19.90 2.21 6.45
CA ASN A 188 -21.00 2.46 5.52
C ASN A 188 -21.30 1.23 4.65
N GLU A 189 -22.30 1.30 3.77
CA GLU A 189 -22.69 0.21 2.87
C GLU A 189 -21.54 -0.28 1.98
N ARG A 190 -20.67 0.64 1.50
CA ARG A 190 -19.51 0.26 0.70
C ARG A 190 -18.46 -0.51 1.52
N ASP A 191 -18.24 -0.10 2.76
CA ASP A 191 -17.31 -0.78 3.66
C ASP A 191 -17.78 -2.23 3.93
N TYR A 192 -19.09 -2.43 4.18
CA TYR A 192 -19.67 -3.77 4.36
C TYR A 192 -19.60 -4.61 3.08
N THR A 193 -19.76 -3.99 1.92
CA THR A 193 -19.61 -4.67 0.62
C THR A 193 -18.16 -5.10 0.40
N THR A 194 -17.20 -4.22 0.66
CA THR A 194 -15.77 -4.54 0.59
C THR A 194 -15.41 -5.66 1.57
N LEU A 195 -15.94 -5.59 2.79
CA LEU A 195 -15.73 -6.61 3.82
C LEU A 195 -16.26 -7.98 3.36
N ALA A 196 -17.45 -8.02 2.74
CA ALA A 196 -17.98 -9.26 2.16
C ALA A 196 -17.08 -9.82 1.05
N TYR A 197 -16.53 -8.98 0.19
CA TYR A 197 -15.60 -9.39 -0.85
C TYR A 197 -14.29 -9.97 -0.28
N ILE A 198 -13.68 -9.27 0.68
CA ILE A 198 -12.44 -9.73 1.30
C ILE A 198 -12.64 -11.02 2.09
N LEU A 199 -13.74 -11.12 2.86
CA LEU A 199 -14.07 -12.36 3.58
C LEU A 199 -14.33 -13.52 2.60
N SER A 200 -14.97 -13.28 1.46
CA SER A 200 -15.15 -14.29 0.40
C SER A 200 -13.82 -14.83 -0.14
N LEU A 201 -12.80 -13.96 -0.25
CA LEU A 201 -11.46 -14.35 -0.69
C LEU A 201 -10.68 -15.12 0.37
N ARG A 202 -10.88 -14.78 1.66
CA ARG A 202 -10.13 -15.31 2.80
C ARG A 202 -10.79 -16.52 3.44
N MET A 203 -12.12 -16.68 3.27
CA MET A 203 -12.96 -17.73 3.84
C MET A 203 -13.81 -18.34 2.71
N PRO A 204 -13.20 -19.07 1.76
CA PRO A 204 -13.87 -19.51 0.53
C PRO A 204 -15.09 -20.39 0.79
N GLU A 205 -15.11 -21.17 1.87
CA GLU A 205 -16.25 -22.00 2.30
C GLU A 205 -17.47 -21.17 2.70
N GLN A 206 -17.28 -19.91 3.13
CA GLN A 206 -18.35 -18.96 3.48
C GLN A 206 -18.77 -18.06 2.30
N SER A 207 -18.04 -18.11 1.19
CA SER A 207 -18.19 -17.17 0.07
C SER A 207 -19.62 -17.06 -0.43
N LYS A 208 -20.29 -18.19 -0.66
CA LYS A 208 -21.69 -18.21 -1.16
C LYS A 208 -22.62 -17.48 -0.21
N THR A 209 -22.53 -17.75 1.09
CA THR A 209 -23.36 -17.10 2.12
C THR A 209 -23.07 -15.60 2.19
N LEU A 210 -21.79 -15.23 2.22
CA LEU A 210 -21.33 -13.84 2.26
C LEU A 210 -21.89 -13.03 1.08
N LEU A 211 -21.69 -13.51 -0.13
CA LEU A 211 -22.10 -12.79 -1.34
C LEU A 211 -23.63 -12.74 -1.47
N THR A 212 -24.33 -13.84 -1.22
CA THR A 212 -25.81 -13.86 -1.30
C THR A 212 -26.43 -12.91 -0.28
N THR A 213 -25.96 -12.96 0.97
CA THR A 213 -26.50 -12.11 2.05
C THR A 213 -26.18 -10.64 1.79
N GLN A 214 -24.93 -10.31 1.37
CA GLN A 214 -24.57 -8.92 1.08
C GLN A 214 -25.38 -8.36 -0.09
N ARG A 215 -25.61 -9.15 -1.15
CA ARG A 215 -26.46 -8.77 -2.26
C ARG A 215 -27.87 -8.40 -1.82
N GLN A 216 -28.46 -9.18 -0.92
CA GLN A 216 -29.82 -8.92 -0.38
C GLN A 216 -29.90 -7.63 0.46
N ARG A 217 -28.80 -7.22 1.07
CA ARG A 217 -28.70 -5.96 1.85
C ARG A 217 -28.71 -4.72 0.96
N LEU A 218 -28.21 -4.83 -0.27
CA LEU A 218 -28.16 -3.71 -1.22
C LEU A 218 -29.54 -3.42 -1.78
N LYS A 219 -29.94 -2.14 -1.79
CA LYS A 219 -31.24 -1.69 -2.29
C LYS A 219 -31.12 -0.82 -3.53
N ASN A 220 -30.01 -0.12 -3.69
CA ASN A 220 -29.77 0.75 -4.83
C ASN A 220 -29.47 -0.09 -6.08
N PRO A 221 -30.18 0.11 -7.22
CA PRO A 221 -29.98 -0.67 -8.45
C PRO A 221 -28.58 -0.56 -9.04
N ASP A 222 -27.93 0.61 -8.93
CA ASP A 222 -26.56 0.80 -9.43
C ASP A 222 -25.56 0.04 -8.59
N ARG A 223 -25.76 0.01 -7.27
CA ARG A 223 -24.95 -0.79 -6.35
C ARG A 223 -25.13 -2.29 -6.56
N LEU A 224 -26.34 -2.72 -6.88
CA LEU A 224 -26.60 -4.12 -7.22
C LEU A 224 -25.88 -4.51 -8.51
N ARG A 225 -25.92 -3.68 -9.54
CA ARG A 225 -25.18 -3.95 -10.80
C ARG A 225 -23.68 -3.99 -10.59
N GLU A 226 -23.13 -3.02 -9.83
CA GLU A 226 -21.73 -3.00 -9.43
C GLU A 226 -21.35 -4.29 -8.68
N PHE A 227 -22.15 -4.66 -7.69
CA PHE A 227 -21.97 -5.87 -6.90
C PHE A 227 -22.00 -7.14 -7.76
N ASP A 228 -23.00 -7.29 -8.61
CA ASP A 228 -23.17 -8.45 -9.49
C ASP A 228 -21.99 -8.60 -10.46
N PHE A 229 -21.38 -7.50 -10.89
CA PHE A 229 -20.18 -7.52 -11.72
C PHE A 229 -18.94 -7.92 -10.91
N ILE A 230 -18.69 -7.27 -9.77
CA ILE A 230 -17.45 -7.43 -9.00
C ILE A 230 -17.43 -8.75 -8.22
N SER A 231 -18.58 -9.24 -7.70
CA SER A 231 -18.67 -10.48 -6.93
C SER A 231 -18.15 -11.71 -7.68
N ARG A 232 -18.22 -11.71 -9.01
CA ARG A 232 -17.64 -12.73 -9.89
C ARG A 232 -16.11 -12.85 -9.72
N ALA A 233 -15.43 -11.76 -9.36
CA ALA A 233 -13.97 -11.74 -9.15
C ALA A 233 -13.53 -12.27 -7.78
N VAL A 234 -14.46 -12.47 -6.83
CA VAL A 234 -14.15 -12.90 -5.46
C VAL A 234 -14.70 -14.29 -5.11
N THR A 235 -15.38 -14.94 -6.05
CA THR A 235 -15.85 -16.34 -5.90
C THR A 235 -14.66 -17.31 -5.78
N PRO A 236 -14.79 -18.46 -5.10
CA PRO A 236 -13.82 -19.54 -5.15
C PRO A 236 -13.90 -20.37 -6.45
N ASP A 237 -14.96 -20.22 -7.25
CA ASP A 237 -15.13 -20.94 -8.50
C ASP A 237 -14.14 -20.45 -9.57
N THR A 238 -13.15 -21.29 -9.85
CA THR A 238 -12.07 -20.97 -10.80
C THR A 238 -12.56 -20.88 -12.24
N LEU A 239 -13.63 -21.59 -12.62
CA LEU A 239 -14.22 -21.48 -13.95
C LEU A 239 -14.85 -20.09 -14.17
N GLU A 240 -15.54 -19.59 -13.15
CA GLU A 240 -16.12 -18.26 -13.17
C GLU A 240 -15.04 -17.17 -13.21
N LEU A 241 -13.94 -17.34 -12.43
CA LEU A 241 -12.81 -16.40 -12.49
C LEU A 241 -12.20 -16.32 -13.88
N ASP A 242 -11.98 -17.47 -14.52
CA ASP A 242 -11.44 -17.52 -15.88
C ASP A 242 -12.42 -16.97 -16.92
N ALA A 243 -13.72 -17.23 -16.75
CA ALA A 243 -14.75 -16.68 -17.63
C ALA A 243 -14.83 -15.15 -17.51
N LEU A 244 -14.79 -14.62 -16.27
CA LEU A 244 -14.73 -13.17 -16.04
C LEU A 244 -13.48 -12.58 -16.67
N PHE A 245 -12.30 -13.14 -16.39
CA PHE A 245 -11.04 -12.62 -16.94
C PHE A 245 -11.07 -12.58 -18.48
N ARG A 246 -11.50 -13.68 -19.13
CA ARG A 246 -11.65 -13.71 -20.61
C ARG A 246 -12.61 -12.64 -21.10
N SER A 247 -13.70 -12.40 -20.37
CA SER A 247 -14.66 -11.35 -20.75
C SER A 247 -14.04 -9.94 -20.71
N LEU A 248 -13.15 -9.67 -19.74
CA LEU A 248 -12.46 -8.38 -19.63
C LEU A 248 -11.45 -8.13 -20.76
N MET A 249 -11.07 -9.15 -21.54
CA MET A 249 -10.23 -8.95 -22.72
C MET A 249 -10.99 -8.27 -23.89
N LEU A 250 -12.33 -8.26 -23.84
CA LEU A 250 -13.19 -7.62 -24.85
C LEU A 250 -13.57 -6.20 -24.41
N ALA A 251 -13.40 -5.20 -25.28
CA ALA A 251 -13.62 -3.79 -24.99
C ALA A 251 -15.06 -3.47 -24.54
N GLU A 252 -16.05 -4.14 -25.10
CA GLU A 252 -17.47 -3.98 -24.75
C GLU A 252 -17.77 -4.32 -23.27
N ASN A 253 -16.98 -5.21 -22.66
CA ASN A 253 -17.13 -5.63 -21.27
C ASN A 253 -16.34 -4.77 -20.26
N ARG A 254 -15.51 -3.83 -20.75
CA ARG A 254 -14.69 -2.91 -19.94
C ARG A 254 -15.26 -1.51 -19.83
N ARG A 255 -16.45 -1.25 -20.32
CA ARG A 255 -17.03 0.10 -20.45
C ARG A 255 -17.12 0.86 -19.14
N ILE A 256 -17.34 0.14 -18.00
CA ILE A 256 -17.33 0.76 -16.67
C ILE A 256 -15.95 0.49 -16.05
N GLU A 257 -14.99 1.33 -16.42
CA GLU A 257 -13.58 1.17 -16.07
C GLU A 257 -13.28 1.03 -14.57
N PRO A 258 -13.94 1.79 -13.65
CA PRO A 258 -13.75 1.59 -12.22
C PRO A 258 -14.15 0.18 -11.75
N TRP A 259 -15.23 -0.39 -12.27
CA TRP A 259 -15.65 -1.75 -11.93
C TRP A 259 -14.66 -2.78 -12.47
N THR A 260 -14.21 -2.56 -13.71
CA THR A 260 -13.20 -3.40 -14.37
C THR A 260 -11.88 -3.42 -13.58
N ALA A 261 -11.36 -2.26 -13.19
CA ALA A 261 -10.15 -2.16 -12.39
C ALA A 261 -10.32 -2.83 -11.02
N THR A 262 -11.47 -2.66 -10.38
CA THR A 262 -11.77 -3.31 -9.10
C THR A 262 -11.84 -4.83 -9.24
N ALA A 263 -12.57 -5.33 -10.24
CA ALA A 263 -12.67 -6.77 -10.50
C ALA A 263 -11.29 -7.38 -10.83
N LEU A 264 -10.50 -6.72 -11.67
CA LEU A 264 -9.14 -7.17 -12.00
C LEU A 264 -8.21 -7.17 -10.77
N SER A 265 -8.34 -6.20 -9.87
CA SER A 265 -7.61 -6.17 -8.60
C SER A 265 -7.98 -7.33 -7.69
N TYR A 266 -9.25 -7.72 -7.61
CA TYR A 266 -9.68 -8.90 -6.84
C TYR A 266 -9.27 -10.22 -7.52
N LEU A 267 -9.26 -10.30 -8.83
CA LEU A 267 -8.70 -11.46 -9.55
C LEU A 267 -7.22 -11.67 -9.22
N ASN A 268 -6.47 -10.56 -9.04
CA ASN A 268 -5.04 -10.58 -8.70
C ASN A 268 -4.76 -10.34 -7.20
N HIS A 269 -5.75 -10.62 -6.33
CA HIS A 269 -5.58 -10.45 -4.90
C HIS A 269 -4.54 -11.42 -4.32
N PRO A 270 -3.71 -11.00 -3.32
CA PRO A 270 -2.64 -11.83 -2.75
C PRO A 270 -3.09 -13.20 -2.24
N ALA A 271 -4.33 -13.35 -1.77
CA ALA A 271 -4.88 -14.62 -1.32
C ALA A 271 -4.95 -15.70 -2.42
N ARG A 272 -4.80 -15.32 -3.69
CA ARG A 272 -4.83 -16.24 -4.84
C ARG A 272 -3.70 -15.97 -5.84
N GLU A 273 -2.58 -15.41 -5.39
CA GLU A 273 -1.48 -15.02 -6.26
C GLU A 273 -1.03 -16.16 -7.18
N SER A 274 -0.81 -17.36 -6.65
CA SER A 274 -0.39 -18.52 -7.44
C SER A 274 -1.35 -18.89 -8.58
N TYR A 275 -2.65 -18.69 -8.39
CA TYR A 275 -3.64 -18.93 -9.43
C TYR A 275 -3.69 -17.82 -10.48
N SER A 276 -3.53 -16.56 -10.06
CA SER A 276 -3.73 -15.39 -10.92
C SER A 276 -2.53 -15.02 -11.79
N ILE A 277 -1.34 -15.60 -11.54
CA ILE A 277 -0.13 -15.39 -12.37
C ILE A 277 -0.43 -15.57 -13.85
N LYS A 278 -1.25 -16.57 -14.19
CA LYS A 278 -1.66 -16.86 -15.58
C LYS A 278 -2.40 -15.70 -16.28
N TYR A 279 -2.93 -14.74 -15.52
CA TYR A 279 -3.61 -13.57 -16.09
C TYR A 279 -2.64 -12.45 -16.48
N ILE A 280 -1.40 -12.46 -15.96
CA ILE A 280 -0.44 -11.38 -16.19
C ILE A 280 -0.15 -11.21 -17.66
N ARG A 281 0.30 -12.27 -18.33
CA ARG A 281 0.70 -12.19 -19.74
C ARG A 281 -0.44 -11.74 -20.66
N PRO A 282 -1.62 -12.39 -20.65
CA PRO A 282 -2.72 -11.97 -21.52
C PRO A 282 -3.21 -10.55 -21.26
N ALA A 283 -3.20 -10.09 -19.99
CA ALA A 283 -3.61 -8.74 -19.65
C ALA A 283 -2.59 -7.67 -20.09
N LEU A 284 -1.29 -7.99 -20.12
CA LEU A 284 -0.24 -7.12 -20.67
C LEU A 284 -0.34 -7.05 -22.19
N GLU A 285 -0.62 -8.17 -22.87
CA GLU A 285 -0.85 -8.22 -24.33
C GLU A 285 -2.06 -7.36 -24.73
N ALA A 286 -3.11 -7.31 -23.90
CA ALA A 286 -4.29 -6.48 -24.13
C ALA A 286 -4.06 -4.98 -23.88
N LEU A 287 -2.94 -4.55 -23.28
CA LEU A 287 -2.77 -3.18 -22.79
C LEU A 287 -2.80 -2.10 -23.89
N LEU A 288 -2.34 -2.42 -25.12
CA LEU A 288 -2.47 -1.52 -26.25
C LEU A 288 -3.94 -1.29 -26.64
N ASP A 289 -4.76 -2.34 -26.60
CA ASP A 289 -6.19 -2.21 -26.84
C ASP A 289 -6.90 -1.47 -25.71
N VAL A 290 -6.52 -1.73 -24.48
CA VAL A 290 -6.99 -0.96 -23.29
C VAL A 290 -6.69 0.53 -23.43
N GLN A 291 -5.50 0.89 -23.91
CA GLN A 291 -5.16 2.30 -24.14
C GLN A 291 -5.98 2.93 -25.27
N ARG A 292 -6.28 2.16 -26.33
CA ARG A 292 -7.02 2.67 -27.49
C ARG A 292 -8.51 2.82 -27.21
N THR A 293 -9.08 1.98 -26.35
CA THR A 293 -10.52 1.88 -26.12
C THR A 293 -10.99 2.52 -24.82
N GLY A 294 -10.08 2.85 -23.89
CA GLY A 294 -10.35 3.45 -22.59
C GLY A 294 -9.98 4.93 -22.48
N ASP A 295 -10.24 5.52 -21.32
CA ASP A 295 -9.78 6.88 -21.01
C ASP A 295 -8.26 6.95 -20.80
N ILE A 296 -7.72 8.16 -20.65
CA ILE A 296 -6.27 8.40 -20.52
C ILE A 296 -5.67 7.79 -19.24
N PHE A 297 -6.48 7.54 -18.19
CA PHE A 297 -6.05 6.98 -16.91
C PHE A 297 -6.23 5.47 -16.84
N PHE A 298 -7.09 4.92 -17.69
CA PHE A 298 -7.44 3.51 -17.63
C PHE A 298 -6.25 2.56 -17.82
N PRO A 299 -5.30 2.78 -18.75
CA PRO A 299 -4.11 1.92 -18.87
C PRO A 299 -3.28 1.83 -17.58
N LYS A 300 -3.15 2.96 -16.83
CA LYS A 300 -2.48 2.96 -15.54
C LYS A 300 -3.26 2.16 -14.49
N ASN A 301 -4.58 2.36 -14.42
CA ASN A 301 -5.44 1.65 -13.49
C ASN A 301 -5.45 0.15 -13.77
N TRP A 302 -5.47 -0.24 -15.05
CA TRP A 302 -5.39 -1.62 -15.51
C TRP A 302 -4.12 -2.32 -15.03
N VAL A 303 -2.94 -1.76 -15.31
CA VAL A 303 -1.67 -2.38 -14.89
C VAL A 303 -1.48 -2.35 -13.37
N ASN A 304 -1.98 -1.34 -12.67
CA ASN A 304 -1.98 -1.32 -11.21
C ASN A 304 -2.85 -2.43 -10.62
N ALA A 305 -4.06 -2.61 -11.13
CA ALA A 305 -4.95 -3.69 -10.71
C ALA A 305 -4.36 -5.08 -11.00
N LEU A 306 -3.61 -5.21 -12.09
CA LEU A 306 -2.96 -6.45 -12.49
C LEU A 306 -1.74 -6.78 -11.62
N LEU A 307 -0.82 -5.81 -11.39
CA LEU A 307 0.56 -6.10 -10.95
C LEU A 307 0.88 -5.67 -9.52
N SER A 308 0.23 -4.62 -8.98
CA SER A 308 0.66 -4.01 -7.72
C SER A 308 0.62 -4.94 -6.50
N GLN A 309 -0.15 -6.02 -6.59
CA GLN A 309 -0.34 -6.98 -5.51
C GLN A 309 0.61 -8.18 -5.56
N HIS A 310 1.21 -8.47 -6.71
CA HIS A 310 2.12 -9.60 -6.90
C HIS A 310 3.50 -9.36 -6.27
N ARG A 311 4.10 -10.45 -5.74
CA ARG A 311 5.44 -10.44 -5.15
C ARG A 311 6.28 -11.67 -5.53
N SER A 312 5.66 -12.72 -6.10
CA SER A 312 6.30 -13.99 -6.37
C SER A 312 7.34 -13.92 -7.51
N PRO A 313 8.38 -14.78 -7.47
CA PRO A 313 9.34 -14.90 -8.57
C PRO A 313 8.68 -15.31 -9.90
N GLU A 314 7.59 -16.08 -9.84
CA GLU A 314 6.83 -16.52 -11.00
C GLU A 314 6.18 -15.32 -11.71
N ALA A 315 5.49 -14.45 -10.95
CA ALA A 315 4.90 -13.23 -11.49
C ALA A 315 5.99 -12.29 -12.08
N TYR A 316 7.16 -12.20 -11.43
CA TYR A 316 8.29 -11.44 -11.95
C TYR A 316 8.75 -11.98 -13.30
N ARG A 317 8.90 -13.31 -13.43
CA ARG A 317 9.30 -13.95 -14.70
C ARG A 317 8.30 -13.68 -15.83
N GLU A 318 6.99 -13.66 -15.56
CA GLU A 318 5.98 -13.33 -16.56
C GLU A 318 6.13 -11.91 -17.11
N VAL A 319 6.42 -10.92 -16.25
CA VAL A 319 6.64 -9.53 -16.66
C VAL A 319 7.93 -9.40 -17.49
N GLU A 320 9.03 -10.05 -17.05
CA GLU A 320 10.31 -10.05 -17.80
C GLU A 320 10.16 -10.76 -19.16
N ALA A 321 9.46 -11.89 -19.20
CA ALA A 321 9.18 -12.62 -20.44
C ALA A 321 8.31 -11.79 -21.43
N PHE A 322 7.37 -10.99 -20.90
CA PHE A 322 6.61 -10.06 -21.74
C PHE A 322 7.53 -9.02 -22.38
N PHE A 323 8.43 -8.39 -21.62
CA PHE A 323 9.36 -7.40 -22.18
C PHE A 323 10.39 -8.00 -23.14
N ALA A 324 10.84 -9.23 -22.89
CA ALA A 324 11.73 -9.94 -23.80
C ALA A 324 11.07 -10.25 -25.15
N ALA A 325 9.77 -10.56 -25.15
CA ALA A 325 8.98 -10.79 -26.36
C ALA A 325 8.61 -9.49 -27.11
N HIS A 326 8.65 -8.34 -26.44
CA HIS A 326 8.26 -7.04 -27.00
C HIS A 326 9.35 -5.98 -26.78
N PRO A 327 10.53 -6.11 -27.42
CA PRO A 327 11.67 -5.19 -27.21
C PRO A 327 11.32 -3.74 -27.55
N ASP A 328 10.49 -3.52 -28.57
CA ASP A 328 10.07 -2.21 -29.07
C ASP A 328 8.73 -1.74 -28.47
N TYR A 329 8.33 -2.26 -27.30
CA TYR A 329 7.08 -1.87 -26.66
C TYR A 329 7.03 -0.36 -26.35
N PRO A 330 5.88 0.33 -26.58
CA PRO A 330 5.77 1.78 -26.41
C PRO A 330 6.25 2.24 -25.03
N VAL A 331 7.23 3.16 -25.02
CA VAL A 331 7.94 3.61 -23.80
C VAL A 331 6.99 4.10 -22.69
N LEU A 332 5.94 4.84 -23.05
CA LEU A 332 4.98 5.36 -22.07
C LEU A 332 4.19 4.24 -21.39
N LEU A 333 3.82 3.19 -22.12
CA LEU A 333 3.14 2.02 -21.54
C LEU A 333 4.11 1.15 -20.74
N LYS A 334 5.34 0.95 -21.26
CA LYS A 334 6.40 0.26 -20.53
C LYS A 334 6.64 0.91 -19.16
N ASN A 335 6.71 2.23 -19.11
CA ASN A 335 6.89 2.96 -17.85
C ASN A 335 5.69 2.75 -16.89
N LYS A 336 4.45 2.69 -17.39
CA LYS A 336 3.28 2.37 -16.55
C LYS A 336 3.35 0.95 -15.98
N ILE A 337 3.77 -0.03 -16.80
CA ILE A 337 3.98 -1.41 -16.33
C ILE A 337 5.06 -1.46 -15.26
N LEU A 338 6.23 -0.85 -15.49
CA LEU A 338 7.34 -0.83 -14.53
C LEU A 338 6.95 -0.14 -13.22
N GLN A 339 6.17 0.95 -13.29
CA GLN A 339 5.66 1.63 -12.11
C GLN A 339 4.71 0.72 -11.30
N ALA A 340 3.78 0.05 -11.96
CA ALA A 340 2.84 -0.87 -11.32
C ALA A 340 3.54 -2.12 -10.74
N ALA A 341 4.55 -2.63 -11.46
CA ALA A 341 5.34 -3.78 -11.06
C ALA A 341 6.47 -3.44 -10.06
N TYR A 342 6.64 -2.16 -9.67
CA TYR A 342 7.74 -1.77 -8.79
C TYR A 342 7.84 -2.60 -7.49
N PRO A 343 6.73 -2.88 -6.76
CA PRO A 343 6.78 -3.74 -5.59
C PRO A 343 7.20 -5.19 -5.91
N LEU A 344 6.82 -5.70 -7.08
CA LEU A 344 7.22 -7.02 -7.57
C LEU A 344 8.73 -7.08 -7.86
N TYR A 345 9.26 -6.05 -8.54
CA TYR A 345 10.69 -5.92 -8.81
C TYR A 345 11.51 -5.80 -7.52
N ARG A 346 11.02 -5.04 -6.55
CA ARG A 346 11.69 -4.92 -5.24
C ARG A 346 11.74 -6.24 -4.47
N ALA A 347 10.72 -7.05 -4.58
CA ALA A 347 10.68 -8.35 -3.93
C ALA A 347 11.69 -9.35 -4.55
N ASN A 348 12.01 -9.21 -5.86
CA ASN A 348 12.74 -10.21 -6.63
C ASN A 348 14.10 -9.75 -7.17
N LYS A 349 14.35 -8.46 -7.38
CA LYS A 349 15.68 -7.94 -7.65
C LYS A 349 16.46 -7.92 -6.34
N GLN A 350 17.03 -9.04 -5.99
CA GLN A 350 18.17 -9.03 -5.07
C GLN A 350 19.37 -8.43 -5.79
N LYS A 351 20.05 -7.56 -5.11
CA LYS A 351 21.23 -6.72 -5.29
C LYS A 351 22.24 -7.18 -6.31
#